data_da009f184c242a7906456348c3b58526
#
_entry.id   da009f184c242a7906456348c3b58526
#
_cell.length_a   1.000
_cell.length_b   1.000
_cell.length_c   1.000
_cell.angle_alpha   90.00
_cell.angle_beta   90.00
_cell.angle_gamma   90.00
#
_symmetry.space_group_name_H-M   'P 1'
#
loop_
_entity.id
_entity.type
_entity.pdbx_description
1 polymer ?
#
loop_
_entity_poly.entity_id
_entity_poly.type
_entity_poly.pdbx_seq_one_letter_code
_entity_poly.pdbx_strand_id
1 'polypeptide(L)' 'MIIMKKNKIQIFINGKKKNINSNYNLINIIEEYSLKNKLIAVEINQEVIPKSNYKTKKINKNDRIEILELIGGG' A
#
# COMPACT_ATOMS: atom_id res chain seq x y z
N MET A 1 16.00 18.14 24.29
CA MET A 1 14.83 17.32 24.02
C MET A 1 14.78 16.93 22.56
N ILE A 2 14.57 15.69 22.32
CA ILE A 2 14.53 15.18 20.96
C ILE A 2 13.09 15.16 20.49
N ILE A 3 12.83 15.87 19.39
CA ILE A 3 11.52 15.85 18.80
C ILE A 3 11.52 14.80 17.71
N MET A 4 10.74 13.76 17.93
CA MET A 4 10.61 12.70 16.96
C MET A 4 9.64 13.16 15.89
N LYS A 5 10.18 13.52 14.75
CA LYS A 5 9.35 13.82 13.60
C LYS A 5 8.97 12.51 12.92
N LYS A 6 7.69 12.23 12.87
CA LYS A 6 7.23 11.15 12.03
C LYS A 6 7.21 11.65 10.61
N ASN A 7 8.05 11.07 9.79
CA ASN A 7 8.04 11.42 8.39
C ASN A 7 6.85 10.76 7.71
N LYS A 8 6.00 11.59 7.14
CA LYS A 8 4.85 11.14 6.39
C LYS A 8 5.06 11.43 4.93
N ILE A 9 4.54 10.56 4.10
CA ILE A 9 4.50 10.78 2.66
C ILE A 9 3.08 10.69 2.18
N GLN A 10 2.77 11.42 1.14
CA GLN A 10 1.47 11.35 0.50
C GLN A 10 1.54 10.36 -0.65
N ILE A 11 0.55 9.50 -0.71
CA ILE A 11 0.37 8.54 -1.78
C ILE A 11 -1.09 8.59 -2.23
N PHE A 12 -1.41 7.79 -3.23
CA PHE A 12 -2.79 7.66 -3.71
C PHE A 12 -3.17 6.20 -3.65
N ILE A 13 -4.32 5.91 -3.06
CA ILE A 13 -4.88 4.56 -3.03
C ILE A 13 -6.23 4.62 -3.71
N ASN A 14 -6.34 3.91 -4.82
CA ASN A 14 -7.55 3.90 -5.64
C ASN A 14 -8.04 5.33 -5.92
N GLY A 15 -7.09 6.20 -6.26
CA GLY A 15 -7.38 7.57 -6.62
C GLY A 15 -7.55 8.54 -5.47
N LYS A 16 -7.49 8.06 -4.24
CA LYS A 16 -7.67 8.93 -3.06
C LYS A 16 -6.35 9.19 -2.39
N LYS A 17 -6.14 10.43 -1.99
CA LYS A 17 -4.93 10.81 -1.25
C LYS A 17 -4.92 10.16 0.11
N LYS A 18 -3.74 9.71 0.53
CA LYS A 18 -3.55 9.16 1.85
C LYS A 18 -2.14 9.46 2.32
N ASN A 19 -2.01 9.84 3.59
CA ASN A 19 -0.70 10.02 4.21
C ASN A 19 -0.34 8.76 4.97
N ILE A 20 0.89 8.30 4.75
CA ILE A 20 1.40 7.10 5.44
C ILE A 20 2.78 7.40 5.97
N ASN A 21 3.26 6.55 6.85
CA ASN A 21 4.63 6.63 7.30
C ASN A 21 5.58 6.37 6.14
N SER A 22 6.66 7.12 6.09
CA SER A 22 7.61 7.02 4.97
C SER A 22 8.32 5.67 4.93
N ASN A 23 8.26 4.89 6.02
CA ASN A 23 8.89 3.58 6.06
C ASN A 23 7.92 2.43 5.77
N TYR A 24 6.72 2.73 5.28
CA TYR A 24 5.76 1.68 4.96
C TYR A 24 6.22 0.83 3.78
N ASN A 25 5.99 -0.46 3.91
CA ASN A 25 5.98 -1.37 2.79
C ASN A 25 4.52 -1.63 2.38
N LEU A 26 4.35 -2.23 1.23
CA LEU A 26 3.00 -2.49 0.72
C LEU A 26 2.18 -3.32 1.70
N ILE A 27 2.80 -4.29 2.37
CA ILE A 27 2.08 -5.12 3.33
C ILE A 27 1.45 -4.30 4.45
N ASN A 28 2.09 -3.20 4.84
CA ASN A 28 1.54 -2.35 5.90
C ASN A 28 0.22 -1.73 5.49
N ILE A 29 0.12 -1.33 4.22
CA ILE A 29 -1.14 -0.78 3.69
C ILE A 29 -2.20 -1.86 3.64
N ILE A 30 -1.82 -3.04 3.16
CA ILE A 30 -2.76 -4.16 3.06
C ILE A 30 -3.32 -4.53 4.42
N GLU A 31 -2.48 -4.54 5.45
CA GLU A 31 -2.92 -4.82 6.81
C GLU A 31 -3.81 -3.72 7.36
N GLU A 32 -3.45 -2.46 7.08
CA GLU A 32 -4.23 -1.32 7.56
C GLU A 32 -5.65 -1.33 7.01
N TYR A 33 -5.81 -1.82 5.78
CA TYR A 33 -7.11 -1.90 5.13
C TYR A 33 -7.81 -3.24 5.40
N SER A 34 -7.24 -4.07 6.27
CA SER A 34 -7.81 -5.38 6.62
C SER A 34 -7.95 -6.30 5.42
N LEU A 35 -6.99 -6.22 4.52
CA LEU A 35 -7.04 -7.01 3.28
C LEU A 35 -6.08 -8.19 3.28
N LYS A 36 -5.43 -8.46 4.41
CA LYS A 36 -4.38 -9.47 4.47
C LYS A 36 -4.85 -10.85 4.06
N ASN A 37 -6.07 -11.21 4.44
CA ASN A 37 -6.63 -12.52 4.13
C ASN A 37 -7.60 -12.47 2.95
N LYS A 38 -7.56 -11.40 2.20
CA LYS A 38 -8.42 -11.26 1.03
C LYS A 38 -7.64 -11.56 -0.23
N LEU A 39 -8.35 -12.03 -1.22
CA LEU A 39 -7.77 -12.23 -2.54
C LEU A 39 -7.78 -10.88 -3.25
N ILE A 40 -6.61 -10.33 -3.49
CA ILE A 40 -6.48 -9.01 -4.08
C ILE A 40 -5.45 -9.00 -5.19
N ALA A 41 -5.58 -8.03 -6.07
CA ALA A 41 -4.57 -7.69 -7.06
C ALA A 41 -4.09 -6.27 -6.74
N VAL A 42 -2.80 -6.05 -6.82
CA VAL A 42 -2.21 -4.75 -6.51
C VAL A 42 -1.35 -4.27 -7.66
N GLU A 43 -1.53 -3.00 -8.01
CA GLU A 43 -0.64 -2.31 -8.94
C GLU A 43 -0.08 -1.09 -8.24
N ILE A 44 1.17 -0.80 -8.52
CA ILE A 44 1.79 0.45 -8.09
C ILE A 44 2.35 1.11 -9.34
N ASN A 45 1.87 2.31 -9.62
CA ASN A 45 2.26 3.07 -10.81
C ASN A 45 2.09 2.23 -12.07
N GLN A 46 0.95 1.51 -12.14
CA GLN A 46 0.55 0.67 -13.27
C GLN A 46 1.39 -0.60 -13.44
N GLU A 47 2.17 -0.93 -12.44
CA GLU A 47 2.95 -2.17 -12.44
C GLU A 47 2.34 -3.16 -11.46
N VAL A 48 2.02 -4.36 -11.94
CA VAL A 48 1.45 -5.41 -11.08
C VAL A 48 2.52 -5.89 -10.10
N ILE A 49 2.14 -5.95 -8.83
CA ILE A 49 3.04 -6.40 -7.78
C ILE A 49 2.65 -7.82 -7.38
N PRO A 50 3.55 -8.80 -7.55
CA PRO A 50 3.24 -10.15 -7.11
C PRO A 50 3.05 -10.25 -5.62
N LYS A 51 2.19 -11.15 -5.18
CA LYS A 51 1.93 -11.35 -3.77
C LYS A 51 3.20 -11.63 -2.98
N SER A 52 4.14 -12.36 -3.57
CA SER A 52 5.40 -12.68 -2.92
C SER A 52 6.23 -11.45 -2.58
N ASN A 53 5.92 -10.31 -3.20
CA ASN A 53 6.68 -9.07 -2.98
C ASN A 53 5.97 -8.11 -2.04
N TYR A 54 4.80 -8.47 -1.50
CA TYR A 54 4.03 -7.52 -0.67
C TYR A 54 4.81 -7.10 0.57
N LYS A 55 5.56 -8.00 1.17
CA LYS A 55 6.30 -7.70 2.40
C LYS A 55 7.53 -6.85 2.18
N THR A 56 8.08 -6.89 0.97
CA THR A 56 9.34 -6.22 0.67
C THR A 56 9.18 -4.98 -0.20
N LYS A 57 8.02 -4.80 -0.82
CA LYS A 57 7.82 -3.66 -1.71
C LYS A 57 7.67 -2.39 -0.92
N LYS A 58 8.66 -1.51 -1.03
CA LYS A 58 8.63 -0.22 -0.36
C LYS A 58 7.73 0.75 -1.09
N ILE A 59 7.00 1.54 -0.32
CA ILE A 59 6.12 2.58 -0.86
C ILE A 59 6.87 3.90 -0.84
N ASN A 60 6.79 4.63 -1.93
CA ASN A 60 7.47 5.91 -2.08
C ASN A 60 6.46 7.03 -2.26
N LYS A 61 6.94 8.24 -1.99
CA LYS A 61 6.11 9.44 -2.12
C LYS A 61 5.48 9.49 -3.51
N ASN A 62 4.21 9.84 -3.53
CA ASN A 62 3.40 10.00 -4.75
C ASN A 62 3.12 8.71 -5.50
N ASP A 63 3.41 7.56 -4.90
CA ASP A 63 3.03 6.30 -5.52
C ASP A 63 1.52 6.23 -5.70
N ARG A 64 1.11 5.69 -6.83
CA ARG A 64 -0.30 5.44 -7.13
C ARG A 64 -0.55 3.96 -7.00
N ILE A 65 -1.24 3.60 -5.93
CA ILE A 65 -1.50 2.22 -5.59
C ILE A 65 -2.95 1.93 -5.93
N GLU A 66 -3.16 0.86 -6.67
CA GLU A 66 -4.50 0.38 -6.98
C GLU A 66 -4.66 -1.00 -6.41
N ILE A 67 -5.68 -1.18 -5.60
CA ILE A 67 -5.97 -2.46 -4.97
C ILE A 67 -7.36 -2.89 -5.40
N LEU A 68 -7.42 -4.03 -6.05
CA LEU A 68 -8.67 -4.62 -6.50
C LEU A 68 -8.92 -5.88 -5.70
N GLU A 69 -10.03 -5.92 -4.99
CA GLU A 69 -10.43 -7.12 -4.28
C GLU A 69 -11.12 -8.04 -5.26
N LEU A 70 -10.58 -9.25 -5.38
CA LEU A 70 -11.13 -10.23 -6.29
C LEU A 70 -12.21 -11.00 -5.56
N ILE A 71 -13.45 -10.73 -5.93
CA ILE A 71 -14.56 -11.46 -5.35
C ILE A 71 -14.57 -12.82 -6.03
N GLY A 72 -14.29 -13.83 -5.23
CA GLY A 72 -14.24 -15.18 -5.76
C GLY A 72 -15.53 -15.49 -6.48
N GLY A 73 -15.39 -15.80 -7.76
CA GLY A 73 -16.52 -16.12 -8.57
C GLY A 73 -17.07 -17.47 -8.20
N GLY A 74 -17.63 -17.46 -7.13
CA GLY A 74 -18.35 -18.65 -6.74
C GLY A 74 -17.68 -19.75 -6.39
#